data_76ad97ea122403a32e56944e40745520
#
_entry.id   76ad97ea122403a32e56944e40745520
#
_cell.length_a   1.000
_cell.length_b   1.000
_cell.length_c   1.000
_cell.angle_alpha   90.00
_cell.angle_beta   90.00
_cell.angle_gamma   90.00
#
_symmetry.space_group_name_H-M   'P 1'
#
loop_
_entity.id
_entity.type
_entity.pdbx_description
1 polymer ?
#
loop_
_entity_poly.entity_id
_entity_poly.type
_entity_poly.pdbx_seq_one_letter_code
_entity_poly.pdbx_strand_id
1 'polypeptide(L)'
;MKKIKDLKKWVDGYNAVKEATDELTLAFDFYKEEIVSEEEVDAAYANVMSLLEAIEMRNMLSSEEDNLGAVLKIVSGAGGTESQDWASMLLRMYQRYCERNGYKWTMENYQEGDEAGIKTATLKIEGDMAYGYLKSENGVHRLVRVSPYNAQGKRMTSFSSVFV
;
A
#
# COMPACT_ATOMS: atom_id res chain seq x y z
N MET A 1 -23.30 13.86 -1.38
CA MET A 1 -22.00 14.52 -1.24
C MET A 1 -20.80 13.61 -1.58
N LYS A 2 -20.76 12.34 -1.15
CA LYS A 2 -19.63 11.40 -1.46
C LYS A 2 -19.42 11.25 -2.97
N LYS A 3 -20.46 10.97 -3.74
CA LYS A 3 -20.38 10.78 -5.20
C LYS A 3 -19.81 11.99 -5.98
N ILE A 4 -20.13 13.22 -5.55
CA ILE A 4 -19.59 14.44 -6.16
C ILE A 4 -18.09 14.56 -5.86
N LYS A 5 -17.67 14.22 -4.63
CA LYS A 5 -16.26 14.23 -4.22
C LYS A 5 -15.44 13.22 -5.02
N ASP A 6 -16.02 12.04 -5.28
CA ASP A 6 -15.34 10.99 -6.04
C ASP A 6 -15.18 11.36 -7.51
N LEU A 7 -16.24 11.92 -8.14
CA LEU A 7 -16.17 12.45 -9.51
C LEU A 7 -15.17 13.60 -9.64
N LYS A 8 -15.13 14.51 -8.64
CA LYS A 8 -14.17 15.61 -8.64
C LYS A 8 -12.73 15.11 -8.61
N LYS A 9 -12.42 14.09 -7.83
CA LYS A 9 -11.07 13.48 -7.81
C LYS A 9 -10.64 12.93 -9.17
N TRP A 10 -11.57 12.39 -9.96
CA TRP A 10 -11.26 11.93 -11.32
C TRP A 10 -10.93 13.09 -12.24
N VAL A 11 -11.72 14.15 -12.18
CA VAL A 11 -11.49 15.36 -12.99
C VAL A 11 -10.19 16.04 -12.58
N ASP A 12 -9.94 16.20 -11.29
CA ASP A 12 -8.71 16.80 -10.77
C ASP A 12 -7.47 15.98 -11.17
N GLY A 13 -7.56 14.64 -11.08
CA GLY A 13 -6.48 13.75 -11.51
C GLY A 13 -6.19 13.84 -13.00
N TYR A 14 -7.22 13.83 -13.84
CA TYR A 14 -7.06 14.00 -15.28
C TYR A 14 -6.41 15.36 -15.63
N ASN A 15 -6.88 16.44 -15.00
CA ASN A 15 -6.32 17.75 -15.22
C ASN A 15 -4.85 17.83 -14.79
N ALA A 16 -4.49 17.22 -13.65
CA ALA A 16 -3.10 17.17 -13.19
C ALA A 16 -2.17 16.46 -14.19
N VAL A 17 -2.60 15.32 -14.76
CA VAL A 17 -1.82 14.63 -15.82
C VAL A 17 -1.71 15.49 -17.06
N LYS A 18 -2.80 16.13 -17.47
CA LYS A 18 -2.81 17.01 -18.66
C LYS A 18 -1.85 18.19 -18.47
N GLU A 19 -1.94 18.91 -17.35
CA GLU A 19 -1.05 20.04 -17.04
C GLU A 19 0.42 19.61 -17.01
N ALA A 20 0.74 18.48 -16.34
CA ALA A 20 2.10 17.95 -16.31
C ALA A 20 2.60 17.55 -17.70
N THR A 21 1.73 17.04 -18.58
CA THR A 21 2.09 16.70 -19.97
C THR A 21 2.36 17.94 -20.81
N ASP A 22 1.56 19.00 -20.62
CA ASP A 22 1.75 20.29 -21.28
C ASP A 22 3.08 20.93 -20.80
N GLU A 23 3.39 20.87 -19.49
CA GLU A 23 4.67 21.32 -18.92
C GLU A 23 5.87 20.51 -19.47
N LEU A 24 5.76 19.20 -19.58
CA LEU A 24 6.81 18.35 -20.17
C LEU A 24 7.06 18.73 -21.64
N THR A 25 6.00 18.96 -22.40
CA THR A 25 6.10 19.36 -23.80
C THR A 25 6.84 20.69 -23.92
N LEU A 26 6.51 21.66 -23.06
CA LEU A 26 7.17 22.97 -23.02
C LEU A 26 8.65 22.84 -22.60
N ALA A 27 8.93 22.02 -21.57
CA ALA A 27 10.31 21.76 -21.14
C ALA A 27 11.15 21.13 -22.27
N PHE A 28 10.57 20.21 -23.03
CA PHE A 28 11.24 19.58 -24.16
C PHE A 28 11.50 20.57 -25.32
N ASP A 29 10.61 21.49 -25.57
CA ASP A 29 10.83 22.55 -26.59
C ASP A 29 11.94 23.53 -26.14
N PHE A 30 11.96 23.91 -24.88
CA PHE A 30 13.06 24.71 -24.31
C PHE A 30 14.40 23.99 -24.27
N TYR A 31 14.39 22.66 -24.09
CA TYR A 31 15.60 21.85 -24.19
C TYR A 31 16.20 21.88 -25.60
N LYS A 32 15.36 21.83 -26.64
CA LYS A 32 15.84 21.98 -28.04
C LYS A 32 16.46 23.34 -28.33
N GLU A 33 16.03 24.37 -27.58
CA GLU A 33 16.57 25.74 -27.66
C GLU A 33 17.76 25.96 -26.69
N GLU A 34 18.24 24.91 -26.02
CA GLU A 34 19.33 24.93 -25.05
C GLU A 34 19.08 25.86 -23.83
N ILE A 35 17.80 26.11 -23.48
CA ILE A 35 17.40 26.98 -22.38
C ILE A 35 17.33 26.21 -21.06
N VAL A 36 16.92 24.93 -21.08
CA VAL A 36 16.81 24.05 -19.92
C VAL A 36 17.71 22.82 -20.07
N SER A 37 18.06 22.22 -18.93
CA SER A 37 18.93 21.03 -18.90
C SER A 37 18.13 19.75 -19.18
N GLU A 38 18.84 18.67 -19.57
CA GLU A 38 18.27 17.34 -19.71
C GLU A 38 17.67 16.83 -18.39
N GLU A 39 18.30 17.16 -17.26
CA GLU A 39 17.84 16.77 -15.92
C GLU A 39 16.45 17.37 -15.58
N GLU A 40 16.16 18.58 -16.07
CA GLU A 40 14.86 19.23 -15.87
C GLU A 40 13.77 18.55 -16.71
N VAL A 41 14.09 18.12 -17.92
CA VAL A 41 13.17 17.34 -18.78
C VAL A 41 12.90 15.97 -18.17
N ASP A 42 13.94 15.28 -17.68
CA ASP A 42 13.80 13.98 -17.01
C ASP A 42 12.95 14.09 -15.74
N ALA A 43 13.13 15.15 -14.97
CA ALA A 43 12.30 15.41 -13.79
C ALA A 43 10.81 15.64 -14.15
N ALA A 44 10.54 16.41 -15.20
CA ALA A 44 9.19 16.62 -15.71
C ALA A 44 8.57 15.31 -16.24
N TYR A 45 9.35 14.51 -16.97
CA TYR A 45 8.92 13.18 -17.43
C TYR A 45 8.58 12.24 -16.27
N ALA A 46 9.44 12.16 -15.26
CA ALA A 46 9.21 11.36 -14.06
C ALA A 46 7.94 11.76 -13.32
N ASN A 47 7.64 13.08 -13.26
CA ASN A 47 6.41 13.60 -12.67
C ASN A 47 5.17 13.12 -13.46
N VAL A 48 5.17 13.23 -14.79
CA VAL A 48 4.07 12.75 -15.65
C VAL A 48 3.84 11.27 -15.44
N MET A 49 4.90 10.46 -15.43
CA MET A 49 4.79 9.01 -15.24
C MET A 49 4.19 8.66 -13.88
N SER A 50 4.62 9.33 -12.82
CA SER A 50 4.08 9.12 -11.47
C SER A 50 2.59 9.46 -11.36
N LEU A 51 2.15 10.56 -11.97
CA LEU A 51 0.73 10.95 -12.01
C LEU A 51 -0.12 9.99 -12.85
N LEU A 52 0.42 9.52 -13.96
CA LEU A 52 -0.25 8.56 -14.85
C LEU A 52 -0.43 7.21 -14.15
N GLU A 53 0.62 6.66 -13.54
CA GLU A 53 0.57 5.41 -12.77
C GLU A 53 -0.48 5.48 -11.65
N ALA A 54 -0.58 6.61 -10.96
CA ALA A 54 -1.56 6.80 -9.89
C ALA A 54 -3.01 6.75 -10.40
N ILE A 55 -3.29 7.34 -11.59
CA ILE A 55 -4.62 7.29 -12.21
C ILE A 55 -4.91 5.88 -12.77
N GLU A 56 -3.95 5.24 -13.40
CA GLU A 56 -4.10 3.88 -13.93
C GLU A 56 -4.40 2.88 -12.81
N MET A 57 -3.65 2.94 -11.72
CA MET A 57 -3.90 2.11 -10.52
C MET A 57 -5.32 2.33 -10.00
N ARG A 58 -5.77 3.58 -9.93
CA ARG A 58 -7.14 3.89 -9.51
C ARG A 58 -8.19 3.36 -10.48
N ASN A 59 -7.91 3.40 -11.79
CA ASN A 59 -8.82 2.90 -12.82
C ASN A 59 -8.98 1.37 -12.77
N MET A 60 -7.96 0.65 -12.32
CA MET A 60 -8.03 -0.80 -12.09
C MET A 60 -8.99 -1.17 -10.94
N LEU A 61 -9.24 -0.25 -10.02
CA LEU A 61 -10.14 -0.42 -8.88
C LEU A 61 -11.53 0.11 -9.22
N SER A 62 -12.31 -0.65 -10.00
CA SER A 62 -13.58 -0.22 -10.58
C SER A 62 -14.84 -0.85 -9.93
N SER A 63 -14.67 -1.79 -8.98
CA SER A 63 -15.78 -2.38 -8.25
C SER A 63 -16.40 -1.39 -7.27
N GLU A 64 -17.72 -1.47 -7.03
CA GLU A 64 -18.39 -0.66 -6.01
C GLU A 64 -17.80 -0.88 -4.61
N GLU A 65 -17.39 -2.11 -4.32
CA GLU A 65 -16.77 -2.53 -3.06
C GLU A 65 -15.40 -1.89 -2.84
N ASP A 66 -14.66 -1.56 -3.90
CA ASP A 66 -13.34 -0.97 -3.80
C ASP A 66 -13.33 0.37 -3.06
N ASN A 67 -14.45 1.09 -3.09
CA ASN A 67 -14.63 2.38 -2.39
C ASN A 67 -14.94 2.25 -0.90
N LEU A 68 -14.98 1.03 -0.37
CA LEU A 68 -15.27 0.78 1.04
C LEU A 68 -14.02 0.86 1.91
N GLY A 69 -14.22 0.99 3.22
CA GLY A 69 -13.21 0.69 4.22
C GLY A 69 -12.91 -0.80 4.25
N ALA A 70 -11.81 -1.19 4.89
CA ALA A 70 -11.40 -2.58 5.01
C ALA A 70 -11.39 -3.05 6.47
N VAL A 71 -11.67 -4.33 6.67
CA VAL A 71 -11.40 -5.03 7.93
C VAL A 71 -10.33 -6.06 7.64
N LEU A 72 -9.11 -5.80 8.12
CA LEU A 72 -7.95 -6.63 7.87
C LEU A 72 -7.66 -7.50 9.11
N LYS A 73 -7.76 -8.81 8.95
CA LYS A 73 -7.48 -9.80 9.99
C LYS A 73 -6.19 -10.55 9.66
N ILE A 74 -5.27 -10.59 10.62
CA ILE A 74 -4.02 -11.34 10.54
C ILE A 74 -4.11 -12.51 11.51
N VAL A 75 -3.71 -13.69 11.07
CA VAL A 75 -3.67 -14.92 11.88
C VAL A 75 -2.32 -15.57 11.69
N SER A 76 -1.60 -15.84 12.80
CA SER A 76 -0.38 -16.62 12.73
C SER A 76 -0.68 -18.06 12.25
N GLY A 77 0.18 -18.57 11.38
CA GLY A 77 0.04 -19.90 10.80
C GLY A 77 1.10 -20.89 11.32
N ALA A 78 1.53 -21.78 10.45
CA ALA A 78 2.57 -22.75 10.78
C ALA A 78 3.93 -22.07 11.00
N GLY A 79 4.64 -22.47 12.06
CA GLY A 79 5.97 -21.95 12.42
C GLY A 79 6.15 -21.61 13.90
N GLY A 80 5.14 -21.86 14.75
CA GLY A 80 5.23 -21.59 16.19
C GLY A 80 5.50 -20.12 16.51
N THR A 81 6.41 -19.86 17.46
CA THR A 81 6.81 -18.48 17.86
C THR A 81 7.26 -17.62 16.67
N GLU A 82 7.97 -18.20 15.69
CA GLU A 82 8.41 -17.51 14.49
C GLU A 82 7.23 -16.99 13.64
N SER A 83 6.14 -17.76 13.52
CA SER A 83 4.95 -17.34 12.78
C SER A 83 4.17 -16.24 13.53
N GLN A 84 4.17 -16.28 14.85
CA GLN A 84 3.56 -15.24 15.70
C GLN A 84 4.33 -13.92 15.59
N ASP A 85 5.66 -13.98 15.54
CA ASP A 85 6.50 -12.80 15.29
C ASP A 85 6.29 -12.26 13.87
N TRP A 86 6.22 -13.15 12.86
CA TRP A 86 5.89 -12.74 11.48
C TRP A 86 4.54 -12.03 11.40
N ALA A 87 3.52 -12.54 12.06
CA ALA A 87 2.21 -11.90 12.13
C ALA A 87 2.28 -10.49 12.75
N SER A 88 3.12 -10.30 13.78
CA SER A 88 3.39 -8.99 14.38
C SER A 88 4.09 -8.03 13.41
N MET A 89 5.03 -8.53 12.61
CA MET A 89 5.70 -7.73 11.58
C MET A 89 4.71 -7.27 10.50
N LEU A 90 3.82 -8.17 10.04
CA LEU A 90 2.74 -7.84 9.09
C LEU A 90 1.80 -6.78 9.68
N LEU A 91 1.39 -6.93 10.93
CA LEU A 91 0.56 -5.93 11.61
C LEU A 91 1.20 -4.56 11.57
N ARG A 92 2.47 -4.47 11.95
CA ARG A 92 3.23 -3.22 11.91
C ARG A 92 3.35 -2.65 10.50
N MET A 93 3.55 -3.50 9.50
CA MET A 93 3.60 -3.10 8.09
C MET A 93 2.30 -2.43 7.65
N TYR A 94 1.14 -3.04 7.95
CA TYR A 94 -0.16 -2.47 7.58
C TYR A 94 -0.49 -1.20 8.37
N GLN A 95 -0.13 -1.11 9.64
CA GLN A 95 -0.27 0.14 10.41
C GLN A 95 0.52 1.27 9.77
N ARG A 96 1.79 1.02 9.41
CA ARG A 96 2.64 2.00 8.72
C ARG A 96 2.12 2.37 7.33
N TYR A 97 1.56 1.41 6.61
CA TYR A 97 0.90 1.66 5.34
C TYR A 97 -0.29 2.61 5.51
N CYS A 98 -1.14 2.37 6.50
CA CYS A 98 -2.28 3.24 6.82
C CYS A 98 -1.82 4.67 7.16
N GLU A 99 -0.80 4.81 8.02
CA GLU A 99 -0.24 6.11 8.40
C GLU A 99 0.27 6.89 7.19
N ARG A 100 1.04 6.24 6.30
CA ARG A 100 1.60 6.88 5.09
C ARG A 100 0.55 7.32 4.09
N ASN A 101 -0.55 6.57 3.99
CA ASN A 101 -1.64 6.86 3.05
C ASN A 101 -2.77 7.68 3.68
N GLY A 102 -2.62 8.15 4.93
CA GLY A 102 -3.61 8.96 5.61
C GLY A 102 -4.89 8.21 5.97
N TYR A 103 -4.84 6.87 6.05
CA TYR A 103 -5.96 6.06 6.52
C TYR A 103 -6.05 6.09 8.04
N LYS A 104 -7.28 6.12 8.54
CA LYS A 104 -7.53 5.90 9.97
C LYS A 104 -7.67 4.41 10.22
N TRP A 105 -6.99 3.91 11.24
CA TRP A 105 -7.12 2.52 11.64
C TRP A 105 -7.46 2.40 13.12
N THR A 106 -8.21 1.37 13.46
CA THR A 106 -8.59 1.02 14.85
C THR A 106 -8.33 -0.45 15.05
N MET A 107 -7.70 -0.80 16.18
CA MET A 107 -7.51 -2.18 16.59
C MET A 107 -8.83 -2.69 17.19
N GLU A 108 -9.48 -3.66 16.54
CA GLU A 108 -10.73 -4.24 17.03
C GLU A 108 -10.49 -5.50 17.86
N ASN A 109 -9.48 -6.28 17.48
CA ASN A 109 -9.08 -7.46 18.22
C ASN A 109 -7.56 -7.60 18.21
N TYR A 110 -7.02 -8.04 19.34
CA TYR A 110 -5.58 -8.28 19.50
C TYR A 110 -5.37 -9.43 20.48
N GLN A 111 -4.72 -10.48 20.04
CA GLN A 111 -4.35 -11.62 20.87
C GLN A 111 -2.84 -11.83 20.80
N GLU A 112 -2.19 -11.66 21.92
CA GLU A 112 -0.74 -11.89 22.05
C GLU A 112 -0.34 -13.34 21.73
N GLY A 113 0.89 -13.49 21.29
CA GLY A 113 1.53 -14.79 21.13
C GLY A 113 1.88 -15.41 22.49
N ASP A 114 2.27 -16.67 22.47
CA ASP A 114 2.60 -17.39 23.71
C ASP A 114 3.93 -16.92 24.31
N GLU A 115 4.92 -16.65 23.47
CA GLU A 115 6.27 -16.20 23.88
C GLU A 115 6.65 -14.89 23.23
N ALA A 116 6.21 -14.65 21.99
CA ALA A 116 6.47 -13.43 21.23
C ALA A 116 5.41 -13.25 20.13
N GLY A 117 5.32 -12.04 19.60
CA GLY A 117 4.44 -11.71 18.48
C GLY A 117 2.94 -11.77 18.82
N ILE A 118 2.13 -12.14 17.85
CA ILE A 118 0.66 -12.18 17.97
C ILE A 118 0.09 -13.50 17.39
N LYS A 119 -0.97 -14.00 17.98
CA LYS A 119 -1.79 -15.09 17.42
C LYS A 119 -2.75 -14.56 16.38
N THR A 120 -3.44 -13.51 16.70
CA THR A 120 -4.37 -12.84 15.79
C THR A 120 -4.48 -11.34 16.09
N ALA A 121 -4.69 -10.55 15.05
CA ALA A 121 -5.06 -9.15 15.19
C ALA A 121 -6.07 -8.79 14.10
N THR A 122 -6.98 -7.86 14.41
CA THR A 122 -7.96 -7.33 13.47
C THR A 122 -7.90 -5.81 13.48
N LEU A 123 -7.64 -5.24 12.32
CA LEU A 123 -7.63 -3.80 12.07
C LEU A 123 -8.88 -3.41 11.29
N LYS A 124 -9.64 -2.45 11.78
CA LYS A 124 -10.62 -1.71 10.98
C LYS A 124 -9.92 -0.51 10.36
N ILE A 125 -9.96 -0.40 9.04
CA ILE A 125 -9.27 0.63 8.25
C ILE A 125 -10.31 1.48 7.54
N GLU A 126 -10.30 2.77 7.80
CA GLU A 126 -11.22 3.74 7.23
C GLU A 126 -10.46 4.71 6.32
N GLY A 127 -10.83 4.76 5.07
CA GLY A 127 -10.23 5.64 4.07
C GLY A 127 -10.83 5.43 2.69
N ASP A 128 -10.43 6.29 1.77
CA ASP A 128 -10.87 6.23 0.38
C ASP A 128 -10.24 5.03 -0.32
N MET A 129 -11.06 4.13 -0.87
CA MET A 129 -10.64 2.92 -1.57
C MET A 129 -9.74 1.98 -0.73
N ALA A 130 -9.87 2.01 0.60
CA ALA A 130 -9.02 1.19 1.46
C ALA A 130 -9.17 -0.31 1.17
N TYR A 131 -10.39 -0.79 0.94
CA TYR A 131 -10.62 -2.18 0.54
C TYR A 131 -10.01 -2.48 -0.84
N GLY A 132 -10.21 -1.60 -1.81
CA GLY A 132 -9.69 -1.78 -3.16
C GLY A 132 -8.18 -2.00 -3.19
N TYR A 133 -7.41 -1.19 -2.45
CA TYR A 133 -5.96 -1.34 -2.38
C TYR A 133 -5.50 -2.54 -1.55
N LEU A 134 -6.28 -2.95 -0.54
CA LEU A 134 -5.87 -4.01 0.37
C LEU A 134 -6.42 -5.39 0.01
N LYS A 135 -7.45 -5.51 -0.83
CA LYS A 135 -8.09 -6.79 -1.18
C LYS A 135 -7.12 -7.82 -1.77
N SER A 136 -6.09 -7.39 -2.47
CA SER A 136 -5.06 -8.25 -3.05
C SER A 136 -4.10 -8.85 -2.02
N GLU A 137 -4.06 -8.29 -0.81
CA GLU A 137 -3.28 -8.84 0.31
C GLU A 137 -3.91 -10.10 0.92
N ASN A 138 -5.15 -10.43 0.52
CA ASN A 138 -5.85 -11.61 1.02
C ASN A 138 -5.12 -12.90 0.63
N GLY A 139 -4.64 -13.62 1.62
CA GLY A 139 -3.90 -14.87 1.36
C GLY A 139 -2.90 -15.23 2.45
N VAL A 140 -1.98 -16.13 2.10
CA VAL A 140 -0.94 -16.62 2.99
C VAL A 140 0.40 -15.96 2.68
N HIS A 141 0.93 -15.25 3.66
CA HIS A 141 2.20 -14.54 3.60
C HIS A 141 3.32 -15.39 4.16
N ARG A 142 4.36 -15.61 3.38
CA ARG A 142 5.52 -16.43 3.71
C ARG A 142 6.72 -15.57 4.09
N LEU A 143 7.35 -15.89 5.23
CA LEU A 143 8.64 -15.35 5.65
C LEU A 143 9.70 -16.45 5.62
N VAL A 144 10.86 -16.14 5.04
CA VAL A 144 12.05 -17.00 5.10
C VAL A 144 13.21 -16.16 5.61
N ARG A 145 13.69 -16.49 6.81
CA ARG A 145 14.83 -15.82 7.42
C ARG A 145 15.62 -16.73 8.36
N VAL A 146 16.78 -16.28 8.81
CA VAL A 146 17.45 -16.89 9.97
C VAL A 146 16.62 -16.51 11.20
N SER A 147 16.11 -17.51 11.92
CA SER A 147 15.21 -17.28 13.04
C SER A 147 15.96 -16.78 14.27
N PRO A 148 15.53 -15.67 14.89
CA PRO A 148 16.09 -15.20 16.16
C PRO A 148 15.69 -16.10 17.35
N TYR A 149 14.70 -16.96 17.17
CA TYR A 149 14.20 -17.93 18.19
C TYR A 149 14.88 -19.29 18.10
N ASN A 150 15.75 -19.51 17.11
CA ASN A 150 16.49 -20.75 16.94
C ASN A 150 17.94 -20.58 17.36
N ALA A 151 18.32 -21.22 18.50
CA ALA A 151 19.69 -21.13 19.04
C ALA A 151 20.78 -21.61 18.06
N GLN A 152 20.44 -22.44 17.07
CA GLN A 152 21.37 -22.93 16.05
C GLN A 152 21.50 -21.99 14.84
N GLY A 153 20.77 -20.87 14.81
CA GLY A 153 20.78 -19.92 13.71
C GLY A 153 20.32 -20.49 12.37
N LYS A 154 19.41 -21.48 12.41
CA LYS A 154 18.89 -22.11 11.19
C LYS A 154 17.94 -21.18 10.44
N ARG A 155 17.99 -21.29 9.11
CA ARG A 155 17.02 -20.68 8.23
C ARG A 155 15.67 -21.38 8.40
N MET A 156 14.65 -20.61 8.78
CA MET A 156 13.30 -21.09 9.03
C MET A 156 12.33 -20.47 8.03
N THR A 157 11.22 -21.19 7.81
CA THR A 157 10.09 -20.70 7.01
C THR A 157 8.87 -20.67 7.91
N SER A 158 8.16 -19.54 7.92
CA SER A 158 6.92 -19.37 8.65
C SER A 158 5.85 -18.74 7.78
N PHE A 159 4.59 -18.95 8.17
CA PHE A 159 3.44 -18.50 7.42
C PHE A 159 2.47 -17.76 8.33
N SER A 160 1.82 -16.74 7.79
CA SER A 160 0.72 -16.01 8.44
C SER A 160 -0.34 -15.72 7.39
N SER A 161 -1.60 -15.86 7.76
CA SER A 161 -2.72 -15.57 6.87
C SER A 161 -3.25 -14.17 7.09
N VAL A 162 -3.55 -13.48 6.01
CA VAL A 162 -4.20 -12.18 5.99
C VAL A 162 -5.53 -12.32 5.29
N PHE A 163 -6.56 -11.75 5.86
CA PHE A 163 -7.93 -11.70 5.34
C PHE A 163 -8.37 -10.23 5.31
N VAL A 164 -8.94 -9.84 4.19
CA VAL A 164 -9.42 -8.47 3.98
C VAL A 164 -10.89 -8.48 3.60
#